data_821bd7c8b0d0938cb2ac9f51e2fd3cae
#
_entry.id   821bd7c8b0d0938cb2ac9f51e2fd3cae
#
_cell.length_a   1.000
_cell.length_b   1.000
_cell.length_c   1.000
_cell.angle_alpha   90.00
_cell.angle_beta   90.00
_cell.angle_gamma   90.00
#
_symmetry.space_group_name_H-M   'P 1'
#
loop_
_entity.id
_entity.type
_entity.pdbx_description
1 polymer ?
#
loop_
_entity_poly.entity_id
_entity_poly.type
_entity_poly.pdbx_seq_one_letter_code
_entity_poly.pdbx_strand_id
1 'polypeptide(L)'
;LNESGEKEYQSNEERKKDFLSKINAEKESNKVTRRLSSICTSESPLQKISYGAPGTGKSNGIKQYFTKHNIDEKTQVIRTTFHPDSDYSTFVGAYKPTMTKKAVRNVAGDIVKESGVEVYEPSIVYTFVPQAFLKAYVAAWKNQEQNMFLVIEEINRGNCAQIFGDIFQLLDRNDNGESEYPIKADQDIQNHLAEVFADCDTLPENIKSGEELV
;
A
#
# COMPACT_ATOMS: atom_id res chain seq x y z
N LEU A 1 20.92 50.68 7.09
CA LEU A 1 20.44 49.28 7.21
C LEU A 1 21.64 48.42 7.55
N ASN A 2 21.76 47.99 8.83
CA ASN A 2 22.90 47.27 9.34
C ASN A 2 22.78 45.78 8.97
N GLU A 3 23.93 45.11 8.80
CA GLU A 3 23.99 43.62 8.54
C GLU A 3 23.14 42.77 9.51
N SER A 4 22.87 43.28 10.72
CA SER A 4 21.98 42.66 11.70
C SER A 4 20.50 42.67 11.27
N GLY A 5 20.04 43.71 10.61
CA GLY A 5 18.68 43.84 10.14
C GLY A 5 18.33 42.94 8.95
N GLU A 6 19.32 42.72 8.05
CA GLU A 6 19.13 41.77 6.94
C GLU A 6 19.10 40.30 7.42
N LYS A 7 19.94 39.94 8.39
CA LYS A 7 19.92 38.59 8.99
C LYS A 7 18.65 38.32 9.76
N GLU A 8 18.09 39.32 10.44
CA GLU A 8 16.82 39.19 11.16
C GLU A 8 15.62 39.06 10.19
N TYR A 9 15.67 39.79 9.06
CA TYR A 9 14.65 39.70 8.01
C TYR A 9 14.66 38.33 7.31
N GLN A 10 15.85 37.81 6.95
CA GLN A 10 16.01 36.47 6.36
C GLN A 10 15.56 35.38 7.33
N SER A 11 15.87 35.47 8.61
CA SER A 11 15.40 34.53 9.64
C SER A 11 13.86 34.54 9.78
N ASN A 12 13.21 35.69 9.62
CA ASN A 12 11.77 35.80 9.65
C ASN A 12 11.08 35.24 8.38
N GLU A 13 11.70 35.38 7.22
CA GLU A 13 11.23 34.80 5.97
C GLU A 13 11.35 33.24 5.99
N GLU A 14 12.45 32.71 6.51
CA GLU A 14 12.64 31.28 6.69
C GLU A 14 11.64 30.69 7.68
N ARG A 15 11.41 31.36 8.82
CA ARG A 15 10.37 30.96 9.79
C ARG A 15 8.97 31.01 9.19
N LYS A 16 8.69 31.98 8.33
CA LYS A 16 7.42 32.10 7.63
C LYS A 16 7.22 31.00 6.61
N LYS A 17 8.28 30.60 5.88
CA LYS A 17 8.26 29.46 4.96
C LYS A 17 8.03 28.14 5.70
N ASP A 18 8.75 27.91 6.83
CA ASP A 18 8.58 26.72 7.66
C ASP A 18 7.15 26.65 8.25
N PHE A 19 6.62 27.78 8.74
CA PHE A 19 5.25 27.86 9.24
C PHE A 19 4.21 27.58 8.15
N LEU A 20 4.40 28.14 6.93
CA LEU A 20 3.51 27.88 5.79
C LEU A 20 3.60 26.43 5.31
N SER A 21 4.77 25.81 5.35
CA SER A 21 4.94 24.39 5.00
C SER A 21 4.21 23.49 5.99
N LYS A 22 4.27 23.78 7.29
CA LYS A 22 3.55 23.05 8.34
C LYS A 22 2.03 23.21 8.20
N ILE A 23 1.54 24.45 7.93
CA ILE A 23 0.10 24.68 7.68
C ILE A 23 -0.38 23.93 6.42
N ASN A 24 0.42 23.87 5.38
CA ASN A 24 0.05 23.15 4.17
C ASN A 24 0.05 21.64 4.40
N ALA A 25 1.03 21.10 5.14
CA ALA A 25 1.04 19.70 5.55
C ALA A 25 -0.18 19.35 6.43
N GLU A 26 -0.53 20.20 7.41
CA GLU A 26 -1.76 20.03 8.20
C GLU A 26 -3.03 20.14 7.35
N LYS A 27 -3.09 21.02 6.36
CA LYS A 27 -4.23 21.13 5.45
C LYS A 27 -4.36 19.91 4.55
N GLU A 28 -3.27 19.32 4.10
CA GLU A 28 -3.29 18.08 3.31
C GLU A 28 -3.65 16.88 4.16
N SER A 29 -3.08 16.74 5.36
CA SER A 29 -3.48 15.74 6.35
C SER A 29 -4.98 15.85 6.68
N ASN A 30 -5.48 17.05 6.98
CA ASN A 30 -6.91 17.30 7.21
C ASN A 30 -7.78 17.02 5.98
N LYS A 31 -7.25 17.15 4.76
CA LYS A 31 -7.96 16.83 3.53
C LYS A 31 -8.07 15.31 3.34
N VAL A 32 -7.02 14.56 3.67
CA VAL A 32 -7.03 13.08 3.71
C VAL A 32 -7.99 12.59 4.81
N THR A 33 -7.89 13.14 6.01
CA THR A 33 -8.78 12.82 7.15
C THR A 33 -10.25 13.13 6.84
N ARG A 34 -10.55 14.27 6.21
CA ARG A 34 -11.91 14.58 5.76
C ARG A 34 -12.42 13.65 4.66
N ARG A 35 -11.56 13.18 3.77
CA ARG A 35 -11.92 12.19 2.75
C ARG A 35 -12.21 10.83 3.38
N LEU A 36 -11.38 10.37 4.32
CA LEU A 36 -11.62 9.14 5.07
C LEU A 36 -12.94 9.21 5.86
N SER A 37 -13.24 10.32 6.51
CA SER A 37 -14.50 10.52 7.24
C SER A 37 -15.74 10.62 6.36
N SER A 38 -15.61 11.09 5.11
CA SER A 38 -16.72 11.12 4.15
C SER A 38 -16.98 9.77 3.48
N ILE A 39 -15.98 8.88 3.48
CA ILE A 39 -16.03 7.53 2.93
C ILE A 39 -16.59 6.53 3.95
N CYS A 40 -16.29 6.71 5.24
CA CYS A 40 -16.95 6.00 6.32
C CYS A 40 -18.34 6.61 6.57
N THR A 41 -19.34 6.11 5.85
CA THR A 41 -20.71 6.30 6.29
C THR A 41 -20.86 5.64 7.66
N SER A 42 -21.49 6.33 8.59
CA SER A 42 -21.70 5.92 10.00
C SER A 42 -22.37 4.54 10.19
N GLU A 43 -22.66 3.81 9.13
CA GLU A 43 -23.38 2.55 9.13
C GLU A 43 -22.50 1.29 9.06
N SER A 44 -21.19 1.41 8.76
CA SER A 44 -20.31 0.23 8.64
C SER A 44 -18.94 0.47 9.22
N PRO A 45 -18.47 -0.39 10.15
CA PRO A 45 -17.11 -0.30 10.66
C PRO A 45 -16.10 -0.56 9.54
N LEU A 46 -14.92 0.09 9.62
CA LEU A 46 -13.79 -0.12 8.69
C LEU A 46 -13.34 -1.58 8.66
N GLN A 47 -13.38 -2.24 9.82
CA GLN A 47 -13.05 -3.64 9.96
C GLN A 47 -14.28 -4.42 10.41
N LYS A 48 -14.55 -5.53 9.73
CA LYS A 48 -15.69 -6.39 10.04
C LYS A 48 -15.31 -7.86 9.95
N ILE A 49 -15.58 -8.60 11.01
CA ILE A 49 -15.42 -10.04 11.05
C ILE A 49 -16.79 -10.70 10.94
N SER A 50 -16.98 -11.52 9.90
CA SER A 50 -18.17 -12.34 9.73
C SER A 50 -17.88 -13.77 10.21
N TYR A 51 -18.56 -14.21 11.27
CA TYR A 51 -18.38 -15.55 11.82
C TYR A 51 -19.69 -16.35 11.82
N GLY A 52 -19.61 -17.66 11.92
CA GLY A 52 -20.76 -18.57 11.93
C GLY A 52 -20.41 -19.93 11.35
N ALA A 53 -21.35 -20.88 11.46
CA ALA A 53 -21.19 -22.25 10.94
C ALA A 53 -20.98 -22.27 9.42
N PRO A 54 -20.40 -23.32 8.84
CA PRO A 54 -20.37 -23.52 7.40
C PRO A 54 -21.79 -23.47 6.80
N GLY A 55 -21.91 -22.84 5.63
CA GLY A 55 -23.20 -22.75 4.93
C GLY A 55 -24.18 -21.67 5.42
N THR A 56 -23.83 -20.87 6.43
CA THR A 56 -24.70 -19.79 6.97
C THR A 56 -24.76 -18.53 6.10
N GLY A 57 -24.20 -18.55 4.88
CA GLY A 57 -24.32 -17.45 3.94
C GLY A 57 -23.34 -16.29 4.18
N LYS A 58 -22.25 -16.46 4.92
CA LYS A 58 -21.26 -15.41 5.19
C LYS A 58 -20.75 -14.73 3.92
N SER A 59 -20.24 -15.50 2.98
CA SER A 59 -19.72 -14.96 1.70
C SER A 59 -20.84 -14.35 0.83
N ASN A 60 -22.09 -14.87 0.93
CA ASN A 60 -23.24 -14.27 0.27
C ASN A 60 -23.59 -12.91 0.90
N GLY A 61 -23.49 -12.79 2.22
CA GLY A 61 -23.71 -11.51 2.92
C GLY A 61 -22.71 -10.43 2.46
N ILE A 62 -21.44 -10.79 2.22
CA ILE A 62 -20.44 -9.88 1.65
C ILE A 62 -20.83 -9.45 0.24
N LYS A 63 -21.25 -10.38 -0.63
CA LYS A 63 -21.71 -10.05 -1.98
C LYS A 63 -22.95 -9.14 -1.97
N GLN A 64 -23.91 -9.41 -1.09
CA GLN A 64 -25.08 -8.54 -0.93
C GLN A 64 -24.70 -7.13 -0.47
N TYR A 65 -23.75 -7.03 0.44
CA TYR A 65 -23.19 -5.74 0.87
C TYR A 65 -22.59 -4.97 -0.31
N PHE A 66 -21.76 -5.61 -1.13
CA PHE A 66 -21.17 -4.98 -2.32
C PHE A 66 -22.22 -4.53 -3.33
N THR A 67 -23.21 -5.38 -3.60
CA THR A 67 -24.34 -5.03 -4.50
C THR A 67 -25.13 -3.85 -3.96
N LYS A 68 -25.47 -3.86 -2.66
CA LYS A 68 -26.23 -2.77 -2.02
C LYS A 68 -25.52 -1.42 -2.08
N HIS A 69 -24.19 -1.41 -1.99
CA HIS A 69 -23.39 -0.19 -1.98
C HIS A 69 -22.75 0.14 -3.33
N ASN A 70 -23.16 -0.54 -4.42
CA ASN A 70 -22.64 -0.34 -5.78
C ASN A 70 -21.10 -0.47 -5.87
N ILE A 71 -20.52 -1.43 -5.13
CA ILE A 71 -19.08 -1.70 -5.13
C ILE A 71 -18.77 -2.64 -6.28
N ASP A 72 -17.85 -2.23 -7.16
CA ASP A 72 -17.37 -3.09 -8.24
C ASP A 72 -16.31 -4.07 -7.71
N GLU A 73 -16.68 -5.34 -7.61
CA GLU A 73 -15.79 -6.38 -7.11
C GLU A 73 -14.51 -6.56 -7.94
N LYS A 74 -14.51 -6.18 -9.21
CA LYS A 74 -13.32 -6.33 -10.07
C LYS A 74 -12.24 -5.28 -9.83
N THR A 75 -12.65 -4.07 -9.50
CA THR A 75 -11.75 -2.93 -9.37
C THR A 75 -11.50 -2.52 -7.92
N GLN A 76 -12.46 -2.76 -7.03
CA GLN A 76 -12.43 -2.28 -5.65
C GLN A 76 -12.18 -3.37 -4.61
N VAL A 77 -12.19 -4.67 -4.99
CA VAL A 77 -12.10 -5.77 -4.03
C VAL A 77 -10.92 -6.67 -4.32
N ILE A 78 -10.03 -6.80 -3.35
CA ILE A 78 -8.94 -7.78 -3.36
C ILE A 78 -9.31 -8.89 -2.39
N ARG A 79 -9.29 -10.14 -2.86
CA ARG A 79 -9.62 -11.32 -2.06
C ARG A 79 -8.40 -12.18 -1.81
N THR A 80 -8.31 -12.71 -0.62
CA THR A 80 -7.32 -13.72 -0.24
C THR A 80 -7.96 -14.75 0.68
N THR A 81 -7.39 -15.95 0.73
CA THR A 81 -7.83 -17.03 1.61
C THR A 81 -6.66 -17.47 2.47
N PHE A 82 -6.86 -17.56 3.77
CA PHE A 82 -5.82 -18.09 4.65
C PHE A 82 -5.82 -19.60 4.67
N HIS A 83 -4.64 -20.16 4.72
CA HIS A 83 -4.35 -21.58 4.82
C HIS A 83 -3.44 -21.83 6.03
N PRO A 84 -3.31 -23.09 6.52
CA PRO A 84 -2.40 -23.40 7.62
C PRO A 84 -0.95 -22.98 7.38
N ASP A 85 -0.50 -23.01 6.13
CA ASP A 85 0.86 -22.64 5.71
C ASP A 85 0.98 -21.15 5.32
N SER A 86 -0.05 -20.35 5.54
CA SER A 86 0.01 -18.91 5.27
C SER A 86 0.88 -18.21 6.29
N ASP A 87 1.72 -17.31 5.82
CA ASP A 87 2.64 -16.51 6.58
C ASP A 87 2.67 -15.04 6.09
N TYR A 88 3.50 -14.22 6.70
CA TYR A 88 3.69 -12.82 6.31
C TYR A 88 4.07 -12.68 4.83
N SER A 89 4.94 -13.55 4.32
CA SER A 89 5.44 -13.50 2.95
C SER A 89 4.36 -13.80 1.91
N THR A 90 3.39 -14.65 2.26
CA THR A 90 2.25 -14.98 1.40
C THR A 90 1.11 -13.99 1.46
N PHE A 91 1.08 -13.14 2.48
CA PHE A 91 0.05 -12.14 2.67
C PHE A 91 0.50 -10.72 2.26
N VAL A 92 1.71 -10.33 2.62
CA VAL A 92 2.27 -9.00 2.35
C VAL A 92 3.06 -8.96 1.07
N GLY A 93 4.10 -9.78 0.98
CA GLY A 93 4.99 -9.87 -0.17
C GLY A 93 6.32 -10.49 0.18
N ALA A 94 7.02 -10.99 -0.84
CA ALA A 94 8.35 -11.55 -0.71
C ALA A 94 9.08 -11.58 -2.04
N TYR A 95 10.40 -11.70 -1.99
CA TYR A 95 11.19 -12.05 -3.17
C TYR A 95 10.90 -13.47 -3.61
N LYS A 96 10.54 -13.64 -4.87
CA LYS A 96 10.29 -14.95 -5.49
C LYS A 96 11.14 -15.09 -6.74
N PRO A 97 11.62 -16.31 -7.02
CA PRO A 97 12.30 -16.59 -8.29
C PRO A 97 11.29 -16.42 -9.44
N THR A 98 11.66 -15.59 -10.40
CA THR A 98 10.83 -15.30 -11.57
C THR A 98 11.65 -15.58 -12.83
N MET A 99 11.06 -16.28 -13.80
CA MET A 99 11.68 -16.51 -15.09
C MET A 99 11.62 -15.23 -15.91
N THR A 100 12.76 -14.78 -16.37
CA THR A 100 12.89 -13.65 -17.30
C THR A 100 13.72 -14.07 -18.50
N LYS A 101 13.69 -13.27 -19.56
CA LYS A 101 14.54 -13.45 -20.76
C LYS A 101 15.72 -12.50 -20.67
N LYS A 102 16.92 -13.04 -20.67
CA LYS A 102 18.17 -12.28 -20.70
C LYS A 102 18.74 -12.31 -22.10
N ALA A 103 19.10 -11.15 -22.65
CA ALA A 103 19.76 -11.09 -23.95
C ALA A 103 21.12 -11.79 -23.87
N VAL A 104 21.38 -12.71 -24.80
CA VAL A 104 22.68 -13.37 -24.94
C VAL A 104 23.70 -12.35 -25.44
N ARG A 105 24.86 -12.26 -24.78
CA ARG A 105 25.93 -11.34 -25.16
C ARG A 105 27.16 -12.12 -25.57
N ASN A 106 27.87 -11.61 -26.60
CA ASN A 106 29.16 -12.16 -27.04
C ASN A 106 30.28 -11.72 -26.05
N VAL A 107 31.50 -12.19 -26.32
CA VAL A 107 32.69 -11.89 -25.51
C VAL A 107 33.01 -10.37 -25.47
N ALA A 108 32.60 -9.62 -26.50
CA ALA A 108 32.78 -8.16 -26.58
C ALA A 108 31.65 -7.40 -25.84
N GLY A 109 30.62 -8.11 -25.31
CA GLY A 109 29.48 -7.51 -24.59
C GLY A 109 28.30 -7.13 -25.48
N ASP A 110 28.36 -7.32 -26.78
CA ASP A 110 27.28 -7.02 -27.72
C ASP A 110 26.17 -8.07 -27.65
N ILE A 111 24.93 -7.66 -27.92
CA ILE A 111 23.80 -8.58 -28.00
C ILE A 111 23.94 -9.45 -29.25
N VAL A 112 23.90 -10.77 -29.06
CA VAL A 112 23.94 -11.75 -30.14
C VAL A 112 22.65 -11.67 -30.96
N LYS A 113 22.77 -11.60 -32.27
CA LYS A 113 21.66 -11.63 -33.22
C LYS A 113 21.82 -12.79 -34.19
N GLU A 114 20.75 -13.57 -34.34
CA GLU A 114 20.64 -14.60 -35.38
C GLU A 114 19.62 -14.15 -36.41
N SER A 115 20.05 -14.08 -37.69
CA SER A 115 19.20 -13.58 -38.79
C SER A 115 18.58 -12.19 -38.51
N GLY A 116 19.30 -11.31 -37.79
CA GLY A 116 18.83 -9.96 -37.42
C GLY A 116 17.92 -9.89 -36.18
N VAL A 117 17.59 -11.03 -35.57
CA VAL A 117 16.76 -11.11 -34.37
C VAL A 117 17.64 -11.33 -33.13
N GLU A 118 17.38 -10.60 -32.09
CA GLU A 118 18.10 -10.74 -30.81
C GLU A 118 17.82 -12.11 -30.17
N VAL A 119 18.88 -12.76 -29.69
CA VAL A 119 18.80 -14.06 -29.05
C VAL A 119 18.65 -13.85 -27.53
N TYR A 120 17.67 -14.53 -26.95
CA TYR A 120 17.40 -14.48 -25.51
C TYR A 120 17.49 -15.88 -24.91
N GLU A 121 18.04 -15.96 -23.72
CA GLU A 121 18.05 -17.17 -22.89
C GLU A 121 17.16 -17.02 -21.67
N PRO A 122 16.55 -18.10 -21.15
CA PRO A 122 15.82 -18.05 -19.90
C PRO A 122 16.80 -17.81 -18.76
N SER A 123 16.45 -16.87 -17.88
CA SER A 123 17.22 -16.53 -16.69
C SER A 123 16.29 -16.46 -15.48
N ILE A 124 16.74 -16.93 -14.34
CA ILE A 124 16.01 -16.80 -13.09
C ILE A 124 16.53 -15.55 -12.36
N VAL A 125 15.63 -14.63 -12.09
CA VAL A 125 15.90 -13.47 -11.23
C VAL A 125 14.97 -13.49 -10.03
N TYR A 126 15.41 -12.97 -8.91
CA TYR A 126 14.55 -12.76 -7.76
C TYR A 126 13.92 -11.38 -7.86
N THR A 127 12.58 -11.34 -7.88
CA THR A 127 11.82 -10.09 -7.90
C THR A 127 10.89 -10.05 -6.68
N PHE A 128 10.69 -8.86 -6.13
CA PHE A 128 9.70 -8.68 -5.09
C PHE A 128 8.30 -8.83 -5.68
N VAL A 129 7.50 -9.72 -5.10
CA VAL A 129 6.13 -10.00 -5.54
C VAL A 129 5.16 -9.59 -4.45
N PRO A 130 4.46 -8.43 -4.62
CA PRO A 130 3.47 -7.99 -3.65
C PRO A 130 2.30 -8.96 -3.59
N GLN A 131 1.78 -9.22 -2.38
CA GLN A 131 0.66 -10.09 -2.13
C GLN A 131 -0.61 -9.27 -1.79
N ALA A 132 -1.64 -9.94 -1.29
CA ALA A 132 -2.98 -9.35 -1.15
C ALA A 132 -3.01 -8.06 -0.32
N PHE A 133 -2.32 -8.04 0.82
CA PHE A 133 -2.27 -6.84 1.66
C PHE A 133 -1.63 -5.66 0.93
N LEU A 134 -0.41 -5.84 0.42
CA LEU A 134 0.31 -4.74 -0.21
C LEU A 134 -0.35 -4.27 -1.51
N LYS A 135 -0.98 -5.18 -2.25
CA LYS A 135 -1.82 -4.82 -3.41
C LYS A 135 -3.01 -3.96 -2.99
N ALA A 136 -3.69 -4.32 -1.89
CA ALA A 136 -4.81 -3.54 -1.38
C ALA A 136 -4.37 -2.17 -0.88
N TYR A 137 -3.25 -2.11 -0.17
CA TYR A 137 -2.63 -0.88 0.32
C TYR A 137 -2.31 0.08 -0.83
N VAL A 138 -1.58 -0.40 -1.84
CA VAL A 138 -1.23 0.40 -3.03
C VAL A 138 -2.48 0.84 -3.79
N ALA A 139 -3.46 -0.06 -3.96
CA ALA A 139 -4.70 0.27 -4.65
C ALA A 139 -5.50 1.35 -3.91
N ALA A 140 -5.55 1.30 -2.58
CA ALA A 140 -6.22 2.31 -1.77
C ALA A 140 -5.58 3.69 -1.91
N TRP A 141 -4.25 3.77 -1.83
CA TRP A 141 -3.54 5.02 -2.00
C TRP A 141 -3.64 5.60 -3.41
N LYS A 142 -3.67 4.75 -4.44
CA LYS A 142 -3.85 5.20 -5.84
C LYS A 142 -5.28 5.63 -6.16
N ASN A 143 -6.28 5.12 -5.43
CA ASN A 143 -7.70 5.36 -5.69
C ASN A 143 -8.40 6.00 -4.50
N GLN A 144 -7.89 7.12 -4.00
CA GLN A 144 -8.39 7.80 -2.79
C GLN A 144 -9.86 8.27 -2.89
N GLU A 145 -10.43 8.32 -4.08
CA GLU A 145 -11.83 8.69 -4.31
C GLU A 145 -12.81 7.51 -4.13
N GLN A 146 -12.29 6.28 -3.95
CA GLN A 146 -13.10 5.07 -3.85
C GLN A 146 -12.70 4.23 -2.66
N ASN A 147 -13.66 3.52 -2.07
CA ASN A 147 -13.39 2.53 -1.04
C ASN A 147 -12.75 1.29 -1.65
N MET A 148 -11.60 0.89 -1.14
CA MET A 148 -10.95 -0.37 -1.47
C MET A 148 -11.20 -1.39 -0.36
N PHE A 149 -11.45 -2.64 -0.74
CA PHE A 149 -11.79 -3.70 0.20
C PHE A 149 -10.79 -4.84 0.10
N LEU A 150 -10.21 -5.22 1.24
CA LEU A 150 -9.46 -6.45 1.39
C LEU A 150 -10.34 -7.48 2.09
N VAL A 151 -10.74 -8.52 1.36
CA VAL A 151 -11.55 -9.61 1.88
C VAL A 151 -10.67 -10.81 2.18
N ILE A 152 -10.61 -11.19 3.45
CA ILE A 152 -9.86 -12.34 3.92
C ILE A 152 -10.86 -13.45 4.23
N GLU A 153 -10.79 -14.54 3.48
CA GLU A 153 -11.61 -15.73 3.70
C GLU A 153 -10.85 -16.75 4.55
N GLU A 154 -11.58 -17.54 5.32
CA GLU A 154 -11.03 -18.59 6.17
C GLU A 154 -9.95 -18.11 7.16
N ILE A 155 -10.15 -16.92 7.74
CA ILE A 155 -9.16 -16.26 8.62
C ILE A 155 -8.73 -17.17 9.80
N ASN A 156 -9.62 -18.05 10.25
CA ASN A 156 -9.38 -18.99 11.33
C ASN A 156 -8.49 -20.20 10.94
N ARG A 157 -8.20 -20.40 9.66
CA ARG A 157 -7.31 -21.49 9.21
C ARG A 157 -5.84 -21.17 9.34
N GLY A 158 -5.48 -19.89 9.30
CA GLY A 158 -4.10 -19.44 9.43
C GLY A 158 -3.75 -18.99 10.85
N ASN A 159 -2.47 -18.94 11.14
CA ASN A 159 -1.97 -18.29 12.34
C ASN A 159 -1.93 -16.77 12.11
N CYS A 160 -2.96 -16.06 12.56
CA CYS A 160 -3.09 -14.61 12.32
C CYS A 160 -1.88 -13.83 12.84
N ALA A 161 -1.31 -14.19 13.99
CA ALA A 161 -0.13 -13.51 14.52
C ALA A 161 1.08 -13.63 13.58
N GLN A 162 1.28 -14.78 12.97
CA GLN A 162 2.35 -15.03 12.00
C GLN A 162 2.08 -14.36 10.64
N ILE A 163 0.83 -14.33 10.20
CA ILE A 163 0.44 -13.79 8.90
C ILE A 163 0.47 -12.26 8.90
N PHE A 164 -0.08 -11.65 9.94
CA PHE A 164 -0.14 -10.19 10.03
C PHE A 164 1.16 -9.57 10.57
N GLY A 165 1.84 -10.24 11.51
CA GLY A 165 3.01 -9.66 12.16
C GLY A 165 2.69 -8.26 12.70
N ASP A 166 3.58 -7.30 12.45
CA ASP A 166 3.43 -5.91 12.92
C ASP A 166 2.27 -5.16 12.26
N ILE A 167 1.82 -5.61 11.07
CA ILE A 167 0.68 -5.00 10.36
C ILE A 167 -0.60 -5.05 11.21
N PHE A 168 -0.66 -5.95 12.18
CA PHE A 168 -1.81 -6.03 13.09
C PHE A 168 -2.04 -4.70 13.83
N GLN A 169 -0.98 -3.95 14.12
CA GLN A 169 -1.05 -2.64 14.77
C GLN A 169 -1.78 -1.58 13.92
N LEU A 170 -1.74 -1.72 12.60
CA LEU A 170 -2.44 -0.81 11.69
C LEU A 170 -3.97 -0.92 11.78
N LEU A 171 -4.49 -1.96 12.41
CA LEU A 171 -5.93 -2.13 12.64
C LEU A 171 -6.45 -1.29 13.79
N ASP A 172 -5.57 -0.85 14.70
CA ASP A 172 -5.94 0.06 15.77
C ASP A 172 -6.02 1.48 15.20
N ARG A 173 -7.24 1.99 15.12
CA ARG A 173 -7.52 3.28 14.48
C ARG A 173 -8.15 4.25 15.45
N ASN A 174 -7.70 5.51 15.36
CA ASN A 174 -8.28 6.62 16.08
C ASN A 174 -9.65 7.03 15.50
N ASP A 175 -10.32 7.98 16.13
CA ASP A 175 -11.64 8.49 15.71
C ASP A 175 -11.62 9.13 14.32
N ASN A 176 -10.45 9.49 13.78
CA ASN A 176 -10.27 10.03 12.44
C ASN A 176 -10.10 8.91 11.39
N GLY A 177 -10.02 7.65 11.80
CA GLY A 177 -9.80 6.51 10.91
C GLY A 177 -8.33 6.29 10.51
N GLU A 178 -7.39 7.02 11.12
CA GLU A 178 -5.96 6.86 10.93
C GLU A 178 -5.41 5.78 11.88
N SER A 179 -4.36 5.08 11.48
CA SER A 179 -3.69 4.15 12.39
C SER A 179 -3.09 4.89 13.58
N GLU A 180 -3.39 4.42 14.79
CA GLU A 180 -2.83 5.00 16.02
C GLU A 180 -1.33 4.67 16.16
N TYR A 181 -0.91 3.56 15.57
CA TYR A 181 0.47 3.05 15.63
C TYR A 181 1.00 2.79 14.22
N PRO A 182 1.46 3.82 13.49
CA PRO A 182 2.09 3.62 12.20
C PRO A 182 3.35 2.76 12.34
N ILE A 183 3.59 1.88 11.39
CA ILE A 183 4.76 1.01 11.38
C ILE A 183 5.69 1.38 10.24
N LYS A 184 6.99 1.14 10.44
CA LYS A 184 7.98 1.28 9.39
C LYS A 184 8.03 -0.01 8.57
N ALA A 185 7.87 0.13 7.25
CA ALA A 185 8.04 -1.01 6.34
C ALA A 185 9.49 -1.50 6.32
N ASP A 186 9.69 -2.79 6.03
CA ASP A 186 11.00 -3.31 5.72
C ASP A 186 11.55 -2.71 4.40
N GLN A 187 12.86 -2.86 4.16
CA GLN A 187 13.53 -2.24 3.01
C GLN A 187 12.95 -2.71 1.67
N ASP A 188 12.47 -3.94 1.60
CA ASP A 188 11.95 -4.53 0.37
C ASP A 188 10.59 -3.92 0.00
N ILE A 189 9.74 -3.73 1.00
CA ILE A 189 8.46 -3.02 0.86
C ILE A 189 8.71 -1.55 0.54
N GLN A 190 9.66 -0.88 1.22
CA GLN A 190 10.01 0.51 0.93
C GLN A 190 10.44 0.70 -0.52
N ASN A 191 11.33 -0.15 -1.03
CA ASN A 191 11.78 -0.11 -2.41
C ASN A 191 10.61 -0.30 -3.38
N HIS A 192 9.73 -1.26 -3.09
CA HIS A 192 8.54 -1.51 -3.92
C HIS A 192 7.58 -0.32 -3.91
N LEU A 193 7.29 0.26 -2.74
CA LEU A 193 6.39 1.43 -2.63
C LEU A 193 6.97 2.65 -3.34
N ALA A 194 8.27 2.92 -3.18
CA ALA A 194 8.96 4.00 -3.88
C ALA A 194 8.86 3.86 -5.41
N GLU A 195 9.02 2.64 -5.94
CA GLU A 195 8.85 2.36 -7.37
C GLU A 195 7.40 2.57 -7.82
N VAL A 196 6.44 1.98 -7.10
CA VAL A 196 5.02 2.00 -7.49
C VAL A 196 4.39 3.38 -7.35
N PHE A 197 4.86 4.20 -6.41
CA PHE A 197 4.36 5.55 -6.17
C PHE A 197 5.22 6.65 -6.81
N ALA A 198 6.23 6.30 -7.61
CA ALA A 198 7.12 7.27 -8.26
C ALA A 198 6.37 8.39 -9.02
N ASP A 199 5.29 8.02 -9.71
CA ASP A 199 4.47 8.95 -10.50
C ASP A 199 3.26 9.53 -9.72
N CYS A 200 3.20 9.32 -8.41
CA CYS A 200 2.06 9.76 -7.57
C CYS A 200 2.41 11.03 -6.79
N ASP A 201 2.46 12.19 -7.45
CA ASP A 201 2.88 13.46 -6.84
C ASP A 201 2.01 13.95 -5.68
N THR A 202 0.77 13.46 -5.59
CA THR A 202 -0.21 13.87 -4.57
C THR A 202 -0.05 13.15 -3.23
N LEU A 203 0.76 12.08 -3.16
CA LEU A 203 0.96 11.33 -1.94
C LEU A 203 2.03 11.96 -1.05
N PRO A 204 1.85 11.90 0.29
CA PRO A 204 2.90 12.28 1.25
C PRO A 204 4.19 11.47 1.06
N GLU A 205 5.34 12.09 1.29
CA GLU A 205 6.64 11.47 1.04
C GLU A 205 6.90 10.26 1.95
N ASN A 206 6.49 10.30 3.21
CA ASN A 206 6.58 9.18 4.15
C ASN A 206 5.79 7.94 3.69
N ILE A 207 4.69 8.14 2.98
CA ILE A 207 3.88 7.06 2.39
C ILE A 207 4.56 6.53 1.12
N LYS A 208 5.06 7.42 0.25
CA LYS A 208 5.78 7.01 -0.97
C LYS A 208 7.03 6.21 -0.65
N SER A 209 7.80 6.65 0.35
CA SER A 209 9.02 5.99 0.77
C SER A 209 8.78 4.72 1.58
N GLY A 210 7.55 4.51 2.09
CA GLY A 210 7.23 3.42 3.01
C GLY A 210 7.89 3.57 4.38
N GLU A 211 8.32 4.80 4.74
CA GLU A 211 8.80 5.08 6.10
C GLU A 211 7.69 4.94 7.12
N GLU A 212 6.45 5.19 6.69
CA GLU A 212 5.26 4.97 7.52
C GLU A 212 4.20 4.25 6.69
N LEU A 213 3.77 3.08 7.18
CA LEU A 213 2.52 2.44 6.78
C LEU A 213 1.43 2.86 7.77
N VAL A 214 0.31 3.35 7.26
CA VAL A 214 -0.83 3.84 8.05
C VAL A 214 -2.15 3.25 7.59
#